data_c66648e2c315ab6c4a8f2cc275c4c0e7
#
_entry.id   c66648e2c315ab6c4a8f2cc275c4c0e7
#
_cell.length_a   1.000
_cell.length_b   1.000
_cell.length_c   1.000
_cell.angle_alpha   90.00
_cell.angle_beta   90.00
_cell.angle_gamma   90.00
#
_symmetry.space_group_name_H-M   'P 1'
#
loop_
_entity.id
_entity.type
_entity.pdbx_description
1 polymer ?
#
loop_
_entity_poly.entity_id
_entity_poly.type
_entity_poly.pdbx_seq_one_letter_code
_entity_poly.pdbx_strand_id
1 'polypeptide(L)'
;MKLFWKASSLGSFACGLLFSGVIFTGCYSSSSVPITGYTAAEVARFHVGDIVIVTLSGLPSDILPHQEPIKEDGTITMPDIGHVQAAGKTAGELQNEIYNLYVPKLYRHLTVTVNTGDRVYYVTGEVKQPARQLYSGQMTVTKAITTAGDFTDFANHKKVVLTRANGQRIKVNCDKIQAGKAVDPFVYPNDQIQVPRRFW
;
A
#
# COMPACT_ATOMS: atom_id res chain seq x y z
N MET A 1 -49.11 -40.88 26.31
CA MET A 1 -49.74 -40.35 27.53
C MET A 1 -49.91 -38.87 27.26
N LYS A 2 -51.09 -38.45 26.70
CA LYS A 2 -52.16 -37.71 27.39
C LYS A 2 -51.65 -36.42 28.02
N LEU A 3 -52.12 -35.21 27.77
CA LEU A 3 -53.44 -34.62 27.52
C LEU A 3 -53.20 -33.16 27.09
N PHE A 4 -53.81 -32.61 26.05
CA PHE A 4 -55.11 -31.90 26.04
C PHE A 4 -55.25 -30.71 27.02
N TRP A 5 -55.51 -29.50 26.50
CA TRP A 5 -56.68 -28.64 26.71
C TRP A 5 -56.45 -27.32 25.97
N LYS A 6 -57.19 -26.98 24.97
CA LYS A 6 -58.60 -26.58 24.73
C LYS A 6 -58.96 -25.18 25.32
N ALA A 7 -59.31 -24.35 24.35
CA ALA A 7 -60.47 -23.46 24.22
C ALA A 7 -60.41 -22.11 24.97
N SER A 8 -60.56 -21.12 24.27
CA SER A 8 -61.69 -20.31 23.73
C SER A 8 -62.06 -19.16 24.65
N SER A 9 -62.14 -17.96 24.12
CA SER A 9 -63.39 -17.21 24.05
C SER A 9 -63.23 -15.83 23.41
N LEU A 10 -64.19 -15.58 22.60
CA LEU A 10 -64.60 -14.33 21.96
C LEU A 10 -64.62 -13.08 22.89
N GLY A 11 -64.40 -11.94 22.26
CA GLY A 11 -64.73 -10.63 22.80
C GLY A 11 -64.30 -9.52 21.91
N SER A 12 -64.96 -9.18 21.02
CA SER A 12 -65.71 -8.09 20.41
C SER A 12 -65.22 -6.65 20.72
N PHE A 13 -65.21 -5.85 19.64
CA PHE A 13 -65.34 -4.39 19.50
C PHE A 13 -64.34 -3.44 20.17
N ALA A 14 -63.58 -2.70 19.34
CA ALA A 14 -63.73 -1.26 19.19
C ALA A 14 -62.83 -0.68 18.11
N CYS A 15 -63.47 0.08 17.26
CA CYS A 15 -62.93 0.98 16.23
C CYS A 15 -61.95 2.00 16.81
N GLY A 16 -60.76 2.12 16.20
CA GLY A 16 -59.83 3.18 16.55
C GLY A 16 -58.84 3.39 15.40
N LEU A 17 -59.22 4.28 14.48
CA LEU A 17 -58.34 4.85 13.44
C LEU A 17 -57.15 5.56 14.12
N LEU A 18 -55.98 4.98 14.13
CA LEU A 18 -54.73 5.69 14.42
C LEU A 18 -53.82 5.56 13.22
N PHE A 19 -53.65 6.69 12.58
CA PHE A 19 -52.70 7.03 11.54
C PHE A 19 -51.27 6.72 12.06
N SER A 20 -50.74 5.56 11.77
CA SER A 20 -49.37 5.22 12.12
C SER A 20 -48.47 5.72 10.99
N GLY A 21 -47.89 6.90 11.23
CA GLY A 21 -46.82 7.44 10.37
C GLY A 21 -45.61 6.49 10.34
N VAL A 22 -45.39 5.84 9.22
CA VAL A 22 -44.20 5.09 8.96
C VAL A 22 -43.06 6.08 8.78
N ILE A 23 -42.29 6.29 9.84
CA ILE A 23 -41.02 7.02 9.75
C ILE A 23 -40.04 6.05 9.08
N PHE A 24 -39.83 6.23 7.78
CA PHE A 24 -38.70 5.63 7.07
C PHE A 24 -37.43 6.28 7.60
N THR A 25 -36.81 5.71 8.63
CA THR A 25 -35.44 5.96 8.97
C THR A 25 -34.58 5.30 7.88
N GLY A 26 -34.31 6.02 6.82
CA GLY A 26 -33.34 5.63 5.82
C GLY A 26 -31.96 5.57 6.49
N CYS A 27 -31.51 4.37 6.83
CA CYS A 27 -30.10 4.14 7.10
C CYS A 27 -29.31 4.47 5.81
N TYR A 28 -28.74 5.67 5.76
CA TYR A 28 -27.68 5.98 4.82
C TYR A 28 -26.48 5.12 5.24
N SER A 29 -26.39 3.92 4.69
CA SER A 29 -25.14 3.17 4.67
C SER A 29 -24.15 3.97 3.83
N SER A 30 -23.32 4.76 4.49
CA SER A 30 -22.07 5.22 3.89
C SER A 30 -21.25 3.97 3.56
N SER A 31 -21.37 3.49 2.34
CA SER A 31 -20.41 2.55 1.78
C SER A 31 -19.07 3.30 1.69
N SER A 32 -18.32 3.27 2.76
CA SER A 32 -16.89 3.53 2.70
C SER A 32 -16.33 2.44 1.78
N VAL A 33 -16.09 2.79 0.53
CA VAL A 33 -15.28 1.97 -0.37
C VAL A 33 -13.99 1.72 0.41
N PRO A 34 -13.65 0.47 0.77
CA PRO A 34 -12.37 0.21 1.37
C PRO A 34 -11.34 0.68 0.36
N ILE A 35 -10.56 1.69 0.74
CA ILE A 35 -9.35 2.03 -0.01
C ILE A 35 -8.47 0.79 0.18
N THR A 36 -8.50 -0.11 -0.80
CA THR A 36 -7.57 -1.24 -0.90
C THR A 36 -6.20 -0.64 -1.18
N GLY A 37 -5.64 -0.01 -0.15
CA GLY A 37 -4.26 0.38 -0.12
C GLY A 37 -3.46 -0.87 0.23
N TYR A 38 -2.37 -1.08 -0.47
CA TYR A 38 -1.36 -2.06 -0.08
C TYR A 38 -1.10 -1.94 1.42
N THR A 39 -1.08 -3.06 2.11
CA THR A 39 -0.69 -3.06 3.52
C THR A 39 0.80 -2.73 3.63
N ALA A 40 1.25 -2.21 4.77
CA ALA A 40 2.68 -1.97 5.01
C ALA A 40 3.53 -3.25 4.76
N ALA A 41 2.93 -4.42 4.93
CA ALA A 41 3.54 -5.71 4.63
C ALA A 41 3.69 -5.97 3.12
N GLU A 42 2.79 -5.49 2.28
CA GLU A 42 2.91 -5.59 0.82
C GLU A 42 4.00 -4.67 0.25
N VAL A 43 4.15 -3.47 0.85
CA VAL A 43 5.21 -2.51 0.46
C VAL A 43 6.61 -3.06 0.76
N ALA A 44 6.74 -3.90 1.79
CA ALA A 44 8.01 -4.52 2.15
C ALA A 44 8.42 -5.66 1.22
N ARG A 45 7.52 -6.12 0.32
CA ARG A 45 7.80 -7.19 -0.64
C ARG A 45 8.46 -6.66 -1.90
N PHE A 46 9.29 -7.51 -2.47
CA PHE A 46 9.91 -7.25 -3.76
C PHE A 46 8.92 -7.42 -4.92
N HIS A 47 9.02 -6.57 -5.93
CA HIS A 47 8.26 -6.63 -7.17
C HIS A 47 9.19 -6.83 -8.36
N VAL A 48 8.65 -7.31 -9.46
CA VAL A 48 9.38 -7.37 -10.74
C VAL A 48 9.90 -5.97 -11.10
N GLY A 49 11.18 -5.89 -11.47
CA GLY A 49 11.87 -4.65 -11.77
C GLY A 49 12.50 -3.94 -10.56
N ASP A 50 12.23 -4.36 -9.32
CA ASP A 50 12.95 -3.84 -8.14
C ASP A 50 14.43 -4.27 -8.22
N ILE A 51 15.32 -3.38 -7.84
CA ILE A 51 16.74 -3.68 -7.73
C ILE A 51 17.01 -4.33 -6.38
N VAL A 52 17.62 -5.51 -6.40
CA VAL A 52 18.08 -6.24 -5.22
C VAL A 52 19.59 -6.17 -5.13
N ILE A 53 20.10 -5.85 -3.96
CA ILE A 53 21.52 -5.82 -3.65
C ILE A 53 21.79 -6.92 -2.62
N VAL A 54 22.52 -7.95 -3.03
CA VAL A 54 22.90 -9.06 -2.17
C VAL A 54 24.39 -8.95 -1.85
N THR A 55 24.70 -8.88 -0.58
CA THR A 55 26.09 -8.86 -0.08
C THR A 55 26.39 -10.17 0.65
N LEU A 56 27.42 -10.87 0.20
CA LEU A 56 27.92 -12.10 0.81
C LEU A 56 29.20 -11.75 1.58
N SER A 57 29.23 -12.04 2.89
CA SER A 57 30.36 -11.74 3.76
C SER A 57 30.82 -12.99 4.54
N GLY A 58 32.09 -13.04 4.93
CA GLY A 58 32.65 -14.20 5.63
C GLY A 58 33.29 -15.24 4.70
N LEU A 59 33.51 -14.88 3.44
CA LEU A 59 34.25 -15.68 2.47
C LEU A 59 35.73 -15.33 2.49
N PRO A 60 36.63 -16.26 2.06
CA PRO A 60 38.08 -16.02 1.98
C PRO A 60 38.46 -14.93 0.97
N SER A 61 37.60 -14.64 0.01
CA SER A 61 37.77 -13.56 -0.97
C SER A 61 36.63 -12.57 -0.82
N ASP A 62 36.94 -11.27 -0.89
CA ASP A 62 35.96 -10.21 -0.93
C ASP A 62 35.14 -10.31 -2.23
N ILE A 63 33.88 -10.73 -2.10
CA ILE A 63 32.93 -10.73 -3.22
C ILE A 63 32.21 -9.40 -3.22
N LEU A 64 32.26 -8.71 -4.36
CA LEU A 64 31.53 -7.47 -4.56
C LEU A 64 30.01 -7.71 -4.37
N PRO A 65 29.27 -6.72 -3.84
CA PRO A 65 27.82 -6.82 -3.75
C PRO A 65 27.22 -7.13 -5.12
N HIS A 66 26.41 -8.17 -5.17
CA HIS A 66 25.67 -8.55 -6.37
C HIS A 66 24.41 -7.69 -6.49
N GLN A 67 24.32 -6.90 -7.56
CA GLN A 67 23.18 -6.02 -7.82
C GLN A 67 22.51 -6.43 -9.13
N GLU A 68 21.24 -6.81 -9.06
CA GLU A 68 20.46 -7.21 -10.22
C GLU A 68 18.99 -6.76 -10.07
N PRO A 69 18.32 -6.29 -11.16
CA PRO A 69 16.89 -6.12 -11.16
C PRO A 69 16.18 -7.48 -11.18
N ILE A 70 15.06 -7.58 -10.47
CA ILE A 70 14.20 -8.77 -10.51
C ILE A 70 13.64 -8.91 -11.92
N LYS A 71 13.86 -10.05 -12.53
CA LYS A 71 13.44 -10.38 -13.89
C LYS A 71 11.91 -10.52 -13.99
N GLU A 72 11.40 -10.59 -15.20
CA GLU A 72 9.95 -10.76 -15.46
C GLU A 72 9.40 -12.08 -14.88
N ASP A 73 10.23 -13.11 -14.78
CA ASP A 73 9.89 -14.38 -14.14
C ASP A 73 9.90 -14.31 -12.60
N GLY A 74 10.20 -13.15 -12.03
CA GLY A 74 10.28 -12.92 -10.59
C GLY A 74 11.56 -13.39 -9.93
N THR A 75 12.58 -13.81 -10.70
CA THR A 75 13.83 -14.35 -10.16
C THR A 75 14.98 -13.35 -10.23
N ILE A 76 16.01 -13.60 -9.42
CA ILE A 76 17.36 -13.03 -9.54
C ILE A 76 18.33 -14.17 -9.78
N THR A 77 19.48 -13.88 -10.44
CA THR A 77 20.53 -14.87 -10.69
C THR A 77 21.65 -14.68 -9.67
N MET A 78 21.89 -15.67 -8.86
CA MET A 78 22.96 -15.62 -7.87
C MET A 78 24.13 -16.50 -8.32
N PRO A 79 25.39 -16.10 -8.05
CA PRO A 79 26.55 -16.93 -8.29
C PRO A 79 26.39 -18.29 -7.61
N ASP A 80 26.90 -19.34 -8.20
CA ASP A 80 26.99 -20.74 -7.70
C ASP A 80 25.66 -21.44 -7.41
N ILE A 81 24.55 -20.72 -7.17
CA ILE A 81 23.23 -21.30 -6.87
C ILE A 81 22.18 -21.06 -7.95
N GLY A 82 22.48 -20.21 -8.95
CA GLY A 82 21.59 -19.95 -10.09
C GLY A 82 20.39 -19.09 -9.75
N HIS A 83 19.19 -19.45 -10.25
CA HIS A 83 17.98 -18.63 -10.11
C HIS A 83 17.35 -18.79 -8.73
N VAL A 84 17.02 -17.66 -8.10
CA VAL A 84 16.35 -17.59 -6.80
C VAL A 84 15.10 -16.72 -6.94
N GLN A 85 13.97 -17.21 -6.46
CA GLN A 85 12.72 -16.47 -6.48
C GLN A 85 12.80 -15.28 -5.51
N ALA A 86 12.64 -14.06 -6.03
CA ALA A 86 12.71 -12.82 -5.25
C ALA A 86 11.36 -12.11 -5.17
N ALA A 87 10.60 -12.05 -6.27
CA ALA A 87 9.30 -11.39 -6.29
C ALA A 87 8.33 -12.00 -5.29
N GLY A 88 7.58 -11.13 -4.59
CA GLY A 88 6.62 -11.51 -3.56
C GLY A 88 7.23 -11.79 -2.18
N LYS A 89 8.56 -11.84 -2.04
CA LYS A 89 9.25 -12.02 -0.76
C LYS A 89 9.69 -10.71 -0.14
N THR A 90 9.81 -10.70 1.17
CA THR A 90 10.49 -9.60 1.89
C THR A 90 12.01 -9.79 1.83
N ALA A 91 12.76 -8.74 2.15
CA ALA A 91 14.23 -8.83 2.20
C ALA A 91 14.71 -9.92 3.17
N GLY A 92 14.05 -10.08 4.32
CA GLY A 92 14.39 -11.11 5.31
C GLY A 92 14.07 -12.54 4.82
N GLU A 93 12.93 -12.75 4.15
CA GLU A 93 12.57 -14.04 3.56
C GLU A 93 13.57 -14.44 2.46
N LEU A 94 13.91 -13.50 1.58
CA LEU A 94 14.88 -13.72 0.51
C LEU A 94 16.29 -14.00 1.08
N GLN A 95 16.71 -13.25 2.10
CA GLN A 95 17.97 -13.46 2.80
C GLN A 95 18.10 -14.87 3.38
N ASN A 96 17.05 -15.32 4.07
CA ASN A 96 17.02 -16.67 4.67
C ASN A 96 17.07 -17.76 3.59
N GLU A 97 16.37 -17.57 2.47
CA GLU A 97 16.38 -18.52 1.37
C GLU A 97 17.76 -18.60 0.72
N ILE A 98 18.36 -17.48 0.40
CA ILE A 98 19.72 -17.43 -0.15
C ILE A 98 20.70 -18.09 0.82
N TYR A 99 20.62 -17.78 2.11
CA TYR A 99 21.46 -18.41 3.14
C TYR A 99 21.33 -19.94 3.11
N ASN A 100 20.10 -20.47 3.11
CA ASN A 100 19.85 -21.92 3.11
C ASN A 100 20.32 -22.61 1.83
N LEU A 101 20.39 -21.90 0.70
CA LEU A 101 20.93 -22.44 -0.56
C LEU A 101 22.45 -22.54 -0.55
N TYR A 102 23.12 -21.58 0.12
CA TYR A 102 24.57 -21.57 0.24
C TYR A 102 25.08 -22.45 1.40
N VAL A 103 24.40 -22.44 2.55
CA VAL A 103 24.84 -23.14 3.78
C VAL A 103 23.92 -24.32 4.06
N PRO A 104 24.42 -25.52 4.36
CA PRO A 104 25.83 -25.93 4.46
C PRO A 104 26.46 -26.45 3.14
N LYS A 105 25.73 -26.33 2.01
CA LYS A 105 26.10 -27.02 0.76
C LYS A 105 27.43 -26.55 0.17
N LEU A 106 27.63 -25.23 0.10
CA LEU A 106 28.80 -24.61 -0.52
C LEU A 106 29.76 -24.02 0.53
N TYR A 107 29.21 -23.45 1.58
CA TYR A 107 29.96 -22.78 2.64
C TYR A 107 29.53 -23.25 4.03
N ARG A 108 30.46 -23.30 4.97
CA ARG A 108 30.17 -23.64 6.38
C ARG A 108 29.69 -22.42 7.17
N HIS A 109 30.24 -21.25 6.85
CA HIS A 109 29.90 -19.97 7.47
C HIS A 109 29.79 -18.92 6.39
N LEU A 110 28.67 -18.22 6.34
CA LEU A 110 28.39 -17.15 5.39
C LEU A 110 27.41 -16.18 6.06
N THR A 111 27.62 -14.90 5.87
CA THR A 111 26.62 -13.88 6.19
C THR A 111 26.03 -13.35 4.89
N VAL A 112 24.73 -13.46 4.76
CA VAL A 112 23.97 -12.92 3.62
C VAL A 112 23.25 -11.68 4.09
N THR A 113 23.40 -10.57 3.37
CA THR A 113 22.63 -9.35 3.59
C THR A 113 21.90 -8.98 2.31
N VAL A 114 20.59 -8.81 2.39
CA VAL A 114 19.76 -8.43 1.25
C VAL A 114 19.19 -7.04 1.50
N ASN A 115 19.51 -6.12 0.60
CA ASN A 115 18.99 -4.76 0.60
C ASN A 115 18.19 -4.48 -0.69
N THR A 116 17.28 -3.53 -0.63
CA THR A 116 16.64 -2.98 -1.81
C THR A 116 17.48 -1.84 -2.37
N GLY A 117 17.57 -1.74 -3.69
CA GLY A 117 18.06 -0.53 -4.32
C GLY A 117 17.12 0.68 -4.09
N ASP A 118 17.52 1.81 -4.63
CA ASP A 118 16.74 3.05 -4.51
C ASP A 118 15.34 2.88 -5.11
N ARG A 119 14.34 2.94 -4.25
CA ARG A 119 12.94 3.05 -4.65
C ARG A 119 12.56 4.52 -4.73
N VAL A 120 11.79 4.90 -5.73
CA VAL A 120 11.45 6.29 -6.00
C VAL A 120 9.95 6.48 -6.22
N TYR A 121 9.48 7.70 -6.00
CA TYR A 121 8.17 8.18 -6.43
C TYR A 121 8.35 9.54 -7.11
N TYR A 122 7.33 9.99 -7.80
CA TYR A 122 7.40 11.21 -8.61
C TYR A 122 6.41 12.25 -8.10
N VAL A 123 6.88 13.49 -7.92
CA VAL A 123 6.02 14.64 -7.59
C VAL A 123 6.13 15.65 -8.73
N THR A 124 4.99 16.02 -9.30
CA THR A 124 4.91 16.89 -10.48
C THR A 124 3.84 17.98 -10.30
N GLY A 125 3.93 19.04 -11.11
CA GLY A 125 2.98 20.14 -11.09
C GLY A 125 3.34 21.28 -10.13
N GLU A 126 2.35 21.87 -9.49
CA GLU A 126 2.49 23.07 -8.66
C GLU A 126 3.03 22.77 -7.25
N VAL A 127 4.27 22.26 -7.21
CA VAL A 127 5.11 22.14 -6.01
C VAL A 127 6.41 22.90 -6.24
N LYS A 128 7.09 23.33 -5.18
CA LYS A 128 8.31 24.15 -5.29
C LYS A 128 9.47 23.40 -5.94
N GLN A 129 9.57 22.09 -5.74
CA GLN A 129 10.64 21.23 -6.28
C GLN A 129 10.04 19.97 -6.92
N PRO A 130 9.44 20.09 -8.12
CA PRO A 130 8.91 18.94 -8.84
C PRO A 130 10.09 18.04 -9.26
N ALA A 131 10.15 16.83 -8.77
CA ALA A 131 11.24 15.89 -9.03
C ALA A 131 10.88 14.46 -8.72
N ARG A 132 11.78 13.56 -9.13
CA ARG A 132 11.89 12.20 -8.60
C ARG A 132 12.40 12.30 -7.17
N GLN A 133 11.70 11.67 -6.23
CA GLN A 133 12.04 11.64 -4.81
C GLN A 133 12.36 10.21 -4.38
N LEU A 134 13.31 10.05 -3.45
CA LEU A 134 13.63 8.77 -2.85
C LEU A 134 12.51 8.34 -1.89
N TYR A 135 12.10 7.09 -2.01
CA TYR A 135 11.11 6.50 -1.11
C TYR A 135 11.79 5.97 0.16
N SER A 136 11.55 6.62 1.27
CA SER A 136 12.19 6.30 2.57
C SER A 136 11.25 5.58 3.55
N GLY A 137 10.36 4.71 3.08
CA GLY A 137 9.41 3.99 3.94
C GLY A 137 8.05 4.68 4.03
N GLN A 138 7.32 4.52 5.11
CA GLN A 138 5.92 4.97 5.23
C GLN A 138 5.73 6.46 4.87
N MET A 139 5.44 6.70 3.59
CA MET A 139 5.23 8.01 3.00
C MET A 139 3.74 8.22 2.70
N THR A 140 3.21 9.38 3.02
CA THR A 140 1.85 9.79 2.66
C THR A 140 1.88 10.90 1.62
N VAL A 141 0.76 11.19 0.96
CA VAL A 141 0.69 12.23 -0.07
C VAL A 141 1.08 13.60 0.47
N THR A 142 0.61 13.98 1.66
CA THR A 142 0.99 15.28 2.25
C THR A 142 2.47 15.32 2.59
N LYS A 143 3.05 14.26 3.17
CA LYS A 143 4.49 14.17 3.43
C LYS A 143 5.31 14.25 2.14
N ALA A 144 4.87 13.56 1.09
CA ALA A 144 5.56 13.57 -0.20
C ALA A 144 5.58 14.96 -0.84
N ILE A 145 4.49 15.72 -0.74
CA ILE A 145 4.41 17.09 -1.21
C ILE A 145 5.32 18.02 -0.38
N THR A 146 5.36 17.82 0.94
CA THR A 146 6.27 18.56 1.82
C THR A 146 7.73 18.26 1.48
N THR A 147 8.08 17.01 1.18
CA THR A 147 9.45 16.64 0.73
C THR A 147 9.80 17.32 -0.60
N ALA A 148 8.82 17.57 -1.47
CA ALA A 148 8.98 18.36 -2.71
C ALA A 148 8.95 19.88 -2.49
N GLY A 149 9.18 20.34 -1.25
CA GLY A 149 9.25 21.75 -0.88
C GLY A 149 7.90 22.45 -0.70
N ASP A 150 6.82 21.66 -0.58
CA ASP A 150 5.45 22.14 -0.41
C ASP A 150 4.81 22.73 -1.68
N PHE A 151 3.56 23.11 -1.59
CA PHE A 151 2.78 23.70 -2.67
C PHE A 151 3.32 25.07 -3.11
N THR A 152 3.09 25.41 -4.39
CA THR A 152 3.21 26.81 -4.85
C THR A 152 1.93 27.60 -4.54
N ASP A 153 1.99 28.92 -4.63
CA ASP A 153 0.83 29.82 -4.45
C ASP A 153 -0.31 29.56 -5.45
N PHE A 154 0.01 28.89 -6.56
CA PHE A 154 -0.93 28.56 -7.64
C PHE A 154 -1.49 27.16 -7.55
N ALA A 155 -1.10 26.37 -6.55
CA ALA A 155 -1.50 25.01 -6.40
C ALA A 155 -2.99 24.83 -6.07
N ASN A 156 -3.60 23.76 -6.58
CA ASN A 156 -4.95 23.36 -6.21
C ASN A 156 -4.91 22.20 -5.21
N HIS A 157 -4.88 22.52 -3.92
CA HIS A 157 -4.81 21.58 -2.82
C HIS A 157 -5.99 20.60 -2.77
N LYS A 158 -7.14 20.96 -3.38
CA LYS A 158 -8.38 20.16 -3.36
C LYS A 158 -8.42 19.09 -4.44
N LYS A 159 -7.56 19.20 -5.46
CA LYS A 159 -7.61 18.34 -6.66
C LYS A 159 -6.29 17.65 -6.96
N VAL A 160 -5.50 17.33 -5.95
CA VAL A 160 -4.27 16.53 -6.11
C VAL A 160 -4.65 15.15 -6.62
N VAL A 161 -3.87 14.62 -7.56
CA VAL A 161 -4.09 13.30 -8.15
C VAL A 161 -2.91 12.41 -7.82
N LEU A 162 -3.17 11.32 -7.14
CA LEU A 162 -2.22 10.23 -6.93
C LEU A 162 -2.49 9.15 -7.97
N THR A 163 -1.53 8.89 -8.84
CA THR A 163 -1.58 7.81 -9.82
C THR A 163 -0.65 6.68 -9.37
N ARG A 164 -1.21 5.51 -9.20
CA ARG A 164 -0.49 4.29 -8.81
C ARG A 164 0.32 3.72 -9.96
N ALA A 165 1.31 2.90 -9.66
CA ALA A 165 2.07 2.17 -10.68
C ALA A 165 1.18 1.32 -11.61
N ASN A 166 0.04 0.81 -11.13
CA ASN A 166 -0.96 0.07 -11.91
C ASN A 166 -1.91 0.96 -12.74
N GLY A 167 -1.71 2.28 -12.75
CA GLY A 167 -2.55 3.24 -13.47
C GLY A 167 -3.81 3.71 -12.73
N GLN A 168 -4.10 3.18 -11.54
CA GLN A 168 -5.23 3.64 -10.72
C GLN A 168 -5.03 5.11 -10.31
N ARG A 169 -6.07 5.93 -10.48
CA ARG A 169 -6.06 7.34 -10.12
C ARG A 169 -6.92 7.63 -8.90
N ILE A 170 -6.34 8.26 -7.89
CA ILE A 170 -7.01 8.63 -6.64
C ILE A 170 -6.98 10.16 -6.52
N LYS A 171 -8.16 10.77 -6.38
CA LYS A 171 -8.25 12.21 -6.11
C LYS A 171 -8.08 12.45 -4.61
N VAL A 172 -7.15 13.32 -4.26
CA VAL A 172 -6.78 13.65 -2.89
C VAL A 172 -7.10 15.12 -2.60
N ASN A 173 -7.77 15.37 -1.50
CA ASN A 173 -8.05 16.73 -1.03
C ASN A 173 -7.20 17.02 0.21
N CYS A 174 -6.08 17.69 0.02
CA CYS A 174 -5.13 17.99 1.08
C CYS A 174 -5.70 18.95 2.14
N ASP A 175 -6.60 19.88 1.79
CA ASP A 175 -7.27 20.74 2.76
C ASP A 175 -8.12 19.93 3.75
N LYS A 176 -8.83 18.90 3.26
CA LYS A 176 -9.61 18.01 4.13
C LYS A 176 -8.73 17.13 5.01
N ILE A 177 -7.58 16.70 4.49
CA ILE A 177 -6.60 15.92 5.26
C ILE A 177 -6.04 16.75 6.40
N GLN A 178 -5.60 17.99 6.11
CA GLN A 178 -5.08 18.92 7.12
C GLN A 178 -6.15 19.26 8.20
N ALA A 179 -7.41 19.34 7.79
CA ALA A 179 -8.52 19.56 8.72
C ALA A 179 -8.95 18.29 9.49
N GLY A 180 -8.27 17.15 9.32
CA GLY A 180 -8.63 15.87 9.95
C GLY A 180 -9.94 15.25 9.44
N LYS A 181 -10.46 15.71 8.28
CA LYS A 181 -11.73 15.28 7.69
C LYS A 181 -11.58 14.24 6.58
N ALA A 182 -10.36 13.85 6.26
CA ALA A 182 -10.06 12.82 5.27
C ALA A 182 -8.78 12.07 5.66
N VAL A 183 -8.68 10.84 5.21
CA VAL A 183 -7.48 10.00 5.41
C VAL A 183 -6.42 10.42 4.40
N ASP A 184 -5.17 10.52 4.84
CA ASP A 184 -4.02 10.79 3.99
C ASP A 184 -3.53 9.46 3.37
N PRO A 185 -3.68 9.25 2.06
CA PRO A 185 -3.31 8.00 1.44
C PRO A 185 -1.79 7.80 1.43
N PHE A 186 -1.36 6.56 1.61
CA PHE A 186 0.04 6.21 1.47
C PHE A 186 0.51 6.32 0.02
N VAL A 187 1.74 6.73 -0.16
CA VAL A 187 2.48 6.73 -1.42
C VAL A 187 3.37 5.50 -1.45
N TYR A 188 3.49 4.88 -2.61
CA TYR A 188 4.31 3.69 -2.80
C TYR A 188 5.37 3.93 -3.88
N PRO A 189 6.38 3.07 -3.98
CA PRO A 189 7.35 3.15 -5.06
C PRO A 189 6.67 3.15 -6.44
N ASN A 190 7.20 3.96 -7.35
CA ASN A 190 6.68 4.20 -8.71
C ASN A 190 5.31 4.92 -8.78
N ASP A 191 4.79 5.41 -7.65
CA ASP A 191 3.60 6.27 -7.67
C ASP A 191 3.95 7.66 -8.22
N GLN A 192 2.98 8.30 -8.85
CA GLN A 192 3.07 9.66 -9.32
C GLN A 192 2.03 10.55 -8.62
N ILE A 193 2.50 11.63 -8.00
CA ILE A 193 1.66 12.67 -7.41
C ILE A 193 1.66 13.86 -8.35
N GLN A 194 0.48 14.24 -8.84
CA GLN A 194 0.30 15.41 -9.68
C GLN A 194 -0.49 16.49 -8.93
N VAL A 195 0.11 17.63 -8.74
CA VAL A 195 -0.52 18.81 -8.14
C VAL A 195 -0.96 19.74 -9.26
N PRO A 196 -2.26 19.86 -9.55
CA PRO A 196 -2.74 20.73 -10.62
C PRO A 196 -2.71 22.20 -10.19
N ARG A 197 -2.65 23.08 -11.17
CA ARG A 197 -2.79 24.51 -10.97
C ARG A 197 -4.25 24.87 -10.65
N ARG A 198 -4.43 25.86 -9.79
CA ARG A 198 -5.75 26.44 -9.51
C ARG A 198 -6.12 27.39 -10.65
N PHE A 199 -7.24 27.10 -11.32
CA PHE A 199 -7.88 28.04 -12.23
C PHE A 199 -8.91 28.86 -11.46
N TRP A 200 -8.97 30.12 -11.78
CA TRP A 200 -9.91 31.09 -11.20
C TRP A 200 -11.34 30.89 -11.71
#